data_8f745569fb3199eff679172379bf2f26
#
_entry.id   8f745569fb3199eff679172379bf2f26
#
_cell.length_a   1.000
_cell.length_b   1.000
_cell.length_c   1.000
_cell.angle_alpha   90.00
_cell.angle_beta   90.00
_cell.angle_gamma   90.00
#
_symmetry.space_group_name_H-M   'P 1'
#
loop_
_entity.id
_entity.type
_entity.pdbx_description
1 polymer ?
#
loop_
_entity_poly.entity_id
_entity_poly.type
_entity_poly.pdbx_seq_one_letter_code
_entity_poly.pdbx_strand_id
1 'polypeptide(L)'
;MQLRIDKFLADMGIGTRSQVKEYIRCGRVSLNGKIIKDSSVKADCDKDTVTFDGKNISYADYEYYIINKPAGVVSATEDRNTKTVVDLIESRRKDLFPVGRLDKDTEGLLLITNDGDLAHRLLSPRNHVDKEYYVETDGRLTDEHVRLMAEGFKVDDELTALPARLLILEASGNHSEALITIHEGKFHQIKRMMAAVGCQVTYLKRLSMGNLRLPDELKPGEYRELTTSEINKLKEN
;
A
#
# COMPACT_ATOMS: atom_id res chain seq x y z
N MET A 1 -13.33 -3.94 -21.41
CA MET A 1 -12.83 -2.54 -21.43
C MET A 1 -11.98 -2.29 -22.68
N GLN A 2 -12.10 -1.08 -23.33
CA GLN A 2 -11.29 -0.77 -24.53
C GLN A 2 -10.14 0.18 -24.19
N LEU A 3 -8.90 -0.25 -24.45
CA LEU A 3 -7.68 0.53 -24.27
C LEU A 3 -6.90 0.69 -25.56
N ARG A 4 -6.20 1.83 -25.71
CA ARG A 4 -5.21 1.96 -26.77
C ARG A 4 -4.09 0.94 -26.55
N ILE A 5 -3.65 0.31 -27.63
CA ILE A 5 -2.66 -0.77 -27.57
C ILE A 5 -1.31 -0.30 -27.00
N ASP A 6 -0.92 0.96 -27.22
CA ASP A 6 0.28 1.53 -26.62
C ASP A 6 0.19 1.63 -25.09
N LYS A 7 -1.01 1.94 -24.57
CA LYS A 7 -1.27 1.95 -23.13
C LYS A 7 -1.32 0.51 -22.59
N PHE A 8 -2.10 -0.37 -23.22
CA PHE A 8 -2.23 -1.78 -22.85
C PHE A 8 -0.87 -2.44 -22.62
N LEU A 9 0.04 -2.33 -23.59
CA LEU A 9 1.35 -2.99 -23.50
C LEU A 9 2.30 -2.29 -22.50
N ALA A 10 2.17 -0.98 -22.34
CA ALA A 10 2.98 -0.27 -21.35
C ALA A 10 2.53 -0.62 -19.92
N ASP A 11 1.22 -0.68 -19.65
CA ASP A 11 0.65 -1.12 -18.38
C ASP A 11 1.11 -2.55 -18.03
N MET A 12 1.23 -3.43 -19.04
CA MET A 12 1.72 -4.81 -18.89
C MET A 12 3.26 -4.93 -18.85
N GLY A 13 3.98 -3.83 -18.69
CA GLY A 13 5.43 -3.83 -18.47
C GLY A 13 6.29 -4.20 -19.69
N ILE A 14 5.72 -4.20 -20.92
CA ILE A 14 6.47 -4.50 -22.15
C ILE A 14 7.51 -3.42 -22.45
N GLY A 15 7.28 -2.19 -21.98
CA GLY A 15 8.18 -1.06 -22.11
C GLY A 15 7.48 0.26 -21.82
N THR A 16 8.23 1.36 -21.86
CA THR A 16 7.64 2.70 -21.81
C THR A 16 6.72 2.92 -23.02
N ARG A 17 5.76 3.84 -22.93
CA ARG A 17 4.86 4.15 -24.06
C ARG A 17 5.62 4.48 -25.36
N SER A 18 6.77 5.16 -25.26
CA SER A 18 7.60 5.49 -26.41
C SER A 18 8.23 4.24 -27.01
N GLN A 19 8.76 3.35 -26.19
CA GLN A 19 9.31 2.07 -26.65
C GLN A 19 8.24 1.17 -27.27
N VAL A 20 7.07 1.10 -26.64
CA VAL A 20 5.95 0.31 -27.18
C VAL A 20 5.51 0.83 -28.57
N LYS A 21 5.43 2.14 -28.77
CA LYS A 21 5.16 2.73 -30.10
C LYS A 21 6.18 2.29 -31.15
N GLU A 22 7.46 2.22 -30.77
CA GLU A 22 8.52 1.71 -31.65
C GLU A 22 8.31 0.23 -31.96
N TYR A 23 8.02 -0.59 -30.96
CA TYR A 23 7.74 -2.03 -31.16
C TYR A 23 6.58 -2.27 -32.08
N ILE A 24 5.50 -1.47 -31.98
CA ILE A 24 4.33 -1.55 -32.86
C ILE A 24 4.73 -1.20 -34.28
N ARG A 25 5.49 -0.11 -34.48
CA ARG A 25 5.96 0.31 -35.80
C ARG A 25 6.86 -0.75 -36.45
N CYS A 26 7.68 -1.43 -35.65
CA CYS A 26 8.54 -2.54 -36.11
C CYS A 26 7.77 -3.84 -36.38
N GLY A 27 6.44 -3.88 -36.15
CA GLY A 27 5.62 -5.06 -36.44
C GLY A 27 5.74 -6.19 -35.43
N ARG A 28 6.23 -5.91 -34.22
CA ARG A 28 6.39 -6.90 -33.12
C ARG A 28 5.09 -7.19 -32.37
N VAL A 29 4.02 -6.44 -32.65
CA VAL A 29 2.73 -6.53 -31.95
C VAL A 29 1.66 -7.00 -32.93
N SER A 30 0.84 -7.98 -32.49
CA SER A 30 -0.37 -8.36 -33.21
C SER A 30 -1.61 -8.23 -32.33
N LEU A 31 -2.74 -7.98 -33.00
CA LEU A 31 -4.07 -7.97 -32.42
C LEU A 31 -4.93 -8.98 -33.20
N ASN A 32 -5.46 -9.98 -32.50
CA ASN A 32 -6.24 -11.07 -33.11
C ASN A 32 -5.52 -11.74 -34.30
N GLY A 33 -4.21 -11.97 -34.14
CA GLY A 33 -3.35 -12.60 -35.15
C GLY A 33 -2.90 -11.69 -36.29
N LYS A 34 -3.35 -10.42 -36.35
CA LYS A 34 -2.94 -9.46 -37.40
C LYS A 34 -1.90 -8.49 -36.82
N ILE A 35 -0.77 -8.37 -37.49
CA ILE A 35 0.27 -7.38 -37.14
C ILE A 35 -0.33 -5.98 -37.29
N ILE A 36 -0.16 -5.17 -36.23
CA ILE A 36 -0.57 -3.77 -36.21
C ILE A 36 0.65 -2.85 -36.29
N LYS A 37 0.49 -1.68 -36.93
CA LYS A 37 1.53 -0.64 -37.04
C LYS A 37 1.10 0.71 -36.49
N ASP A 38 -0.19 0.85 -36.16
CA ASP A 38 -0.75 2.05 -35.54
C ASP A 38 -0.94 1.83 -34.04
N SER A 39 -0.25 2.63 -33.24
CA SER A 39 -0.29 2.59 -31.79
C SER A 39 -1.58 3.13 -31.17
N SER A 40 -2.43 3.78 -31.96
CA SER A 40 -3.73 4.31 -31.52
C SER A 40 -4.86 3.28 -31.57
N VAL A 41 -4.65 2.14 -32.24
CA VAL A 41 -5.62 1.04 -32.29
C VAL A 41 -6.05 0.69 -30.87
N LYS A 42 -7.35 0.47 -30.69
CA LYS A 42 -7.92 0.04 -29.41
C LYS A 42 -8.08 -1.47 -29.40
N ALA A 43 -7.71 -2.09 -28.28
CA ALA A 43 -7.97 -3.48 -27.98
C ALA A 43 -9.01 -3.58 -26.87
N ASP A 44 -9.91 -4.53 -26.98
CA ASP A 44 -10.82 -4.92 -25.90
C ASP A 44 -10.08 -5.89 -24.98
N CYS A 45 -9.82 -5.45 -23.75
CA CYS A 45 -9.00 -6.21 -22.77
C CYS A 45 -9.58 -7.59 -22.45
N ASP A 46 -10.89 -7.77 -22.61
CA ASP A 46 -11.60 -9.00 -22.24
C ASP A 46 -11.80 -9.97 -23.41
N LYS A 47 -11.71 -9.46 -24.65
CA LYS A 47 -12.10 -10.22 -25.85
C LYS A 47 -10.98 -10.38 -26.87
N ASP A 48 -10.08 -9.39 -26.95
CA ASP A 48 -9.05 -9.38 -27.96
C ASP A 48 -7.78 -10.10 -27.50
N THR A 49 -7.16 -10.81 -28.43
CA THR A 49 -5.87 -11.46 -28.20
C THR A 49 -4.75 -10.52 -28.66
N VAL A 50 -3.96 -10.03 -27.71
CA VAL A 50 -2.79 -9.19 -27.97
C VAL A 50 -1.54 -10.04 -27.84
N THR A 51 -0.63 -9.99 -28.83
CA THR A 51 0.67 -10.65 -28.72
C THR A 51 1.82 -9.67 -28.91
N PHE A 52 2.92 -9.93 -28.22
CA PHE A 52 4.21 -9.27 -28.40
C PHE A 52 5.27 -10.32 -28.66
N ASP A 53 5.99 -10.22 -29.78
CA ASP A 53 6.95 -11.22 -30.27
C ASP A 53 6.37 -12.66 -30.27
N GLY A 54 5.10 -12.78 -30.66
CA GLY A 54 4.37 -14.05 -30.70
C GLY A 54 3.89 -14.58 -29.34
N LYS A 55 4.25 -13.93 -28.22
CA LYS A 55 3.77 -14.31 -26.89
C LYS A 55 2.49 -13.58 -26.57
N ASN A 56 1.49 -14.32 -26.06
CA ASN A 56 0.21 -13.75 -25.64
C ASN A 56 0.40 -12.87 -24.39
N ILE A 57 -0.19 -11.67 -24.41
CA ILE A 57 -0.20 -10.70 -23.31
C ILE A 57 -1.65 -10.54 -22.87
N SER A 58 -1.97 -11.06 -21.68
CA SER A 58 -3.27 -10.86 -21.04
C SER A 58 -3.26 -9.55 -20.26
N TYR A 59 -4.33 -8.78 -20.35
CA TYR A 59 -4.49 -7.56 -19.56
C TYR A 59 -5.08 -7.91 -18.18
N ALA A 60 -4.45 -7.44 -17.13
CA ALA A 60 -5.00 -7.46 -15.78
C ALA A 60 -5.35 -6.01 -15.41
N ASP A 61 -6.64 -5.71 -15.17
CA ASP A 61 -7.08 -4.35 -14.87
C ASP A 61 -6.45 -3.81 -13.60
N TYR A 62 -6.56 -4.57 -12.52
CA TYR A 62 -6.00 -4.23 -11.22
C TYR A 62 -5.29 -5.41 -10.59
N GLU A 63 -4.19 -5.11 -9.92
CA GLU A 63 -3.46 -6.03 -9.05
C GLU A 63 -3.49 -5.52 -7.62
N TYR A 64 -3.61 -6.42 -6.67
CA TYR A 64 -3.69 -6.11 -5.25
C TYR A 64 -2.79 -7.05 -4.46
N TYR A 65 -1.80 -6.51 -3.79
CA TYR A 65 -0.86 -7.26 -2.98
C TYR A 65 -0.89 -6.76 -1.54
N ILE A 66 -0.88 -7.70 -0.60
CA ILE A 66 -0.54 -7.41 0.79
C ILE A 66 0.91 -7.77 1.01
N ILE A 67 1.67 -6.85 1.57
CA ILE A 67 3.06 -7.07 1.98
C ILE A 67 3.20 -6.83 3.47
N ASN A 68 3.99 -7.67 4.14
CA ASN A 68 4.55 -7.36 5.45
C ASN A 68 5.81 -6.52 5.22
N LYS A 69 5.65 -5.19 5.19
CA LYS A 69 6.76 -4.28 4.95
C LYS A 69 7.85 -4.47 6.00
N PRO A 70 9.11 -4.75 5.63
CA PRO A 70 10.21 -4.80 6.57
C PRO A 70 10.70 -3.39 6.93
N ALA A 71 11.39 -3.25 8.05
CA ALA A 71 12.17 -2.06 8.35
C ALA A 71 13.27 -1.82 7.30
N GLY A 72 13.68 -0.57 7.13
CA GLY A 72 14.75 -0.18 6.20
C GLY A 72 14.29 0.08 4.75
N VAL A 73 13.05 -0.28 4.40
CA VAL A 73 12.47 -0.08 3.06
C VAL A 73 11.51 1.12 3.08
N VAL A 74 11.49 1.93 2.02
CA VAL A 74 10.61 3.10 1.93
C VAL A 74 9.30 2.79 1.23
N SER A 75 8.21 3.41 1.69
CA SER A 75 6.87 3.32 1.08
C SER A 75 6.77 4.31 -0.07
N ALA A 76 7.39 3.98 -1.20
CA ALA A 76 7.39 4.76 -2.42
C ALA A 76 7.32 3.84 -3.65
N THR A 77 6.98 4.40 -4.81
CA THR A 77 7.06 3.70 -6.11
C THR A 77 8.49 3.64 -6.62
N GLU A 78 9.26 4.71 -6.42
CA GLU A 78 10.66 4.83 -6.83
C GLU A 78 11.45 5.63 -5.78
N ASP A 79 12.69 5.27 -5.57
CA ASP A 79 13.66 6.02 -4.76
C ASP A 79 15.07 5.81 -5.33
N ARG A 80 15.90 6.86 -5.34
CA ARG A 80 17.24 6.79 -5.96
C ARG A 80 18.26 6.05 -5.12
N ASN A 81 18.08 6.03 -3.82
CA ASN A 81 19.11 5.60 -2.86
C ASN A 81 18.67 4.45 -1.96
N THR A 82 17.37 4.18 -1.91
CA THR A 82 16.80 3.21 -0.96
C THR A 82 15.84 2.28 -1.68
N LYS A 83 15.88 0.99 -1.35
CA LYS A 83 14.93 0.00 -1.84
C LYS A 83 13.51 0.40 -1.45
N THR A 84 12.58 0.33 -2.40
CA THR A 84 11.17 0.65 -2.18
C THR A 84 10.36 -0.61 -1.91
N VAL A 85 9.15 -0.44 -1.40
CA VAL A 85 8.22 -1.57 -1.20
C VAL A 85 7.78 -2.19 -2.53
N VAL A 86 7.74 -1.41 -3.62
CA VAL A 86 7.39 -1.90 -4.95
C VAL A 86 8.50 -2.78 -5.53
N ASP A 87 9.78 -2.51 -5.21
CA ASP A 87 10.92 -3.34 -5.61
C ASP A 87 10.90 -4.75 -4.99
N LEU A 88 10.07 -4.98 -3.98
CA LEU A 88 9.89 -6.28 -3.34
C LEU A 88 8.85 -7.15 -4.07
N ILE A 89 8.02 -6.56 -4.93
CA ILE A 89 6.91 -7.24 -5.62
C ILE A 89 7.35 -7.67 -7.01
N GLU A 90 7.28 -8.96 -7.27
CA GLU A 90 7.48 -9.51 -8.62
C GLU A 90 6.18 -9.39 -9.42
N SER A 91 6.00 -8.31 -10.15
CA SER A 91 4.87 -8.08 -11.03
C SER A 91 5.33 -7.65 -12.43
N ARG A 92 4.49 -7.95 -13.43
CA ARG A 92 4.66 -7.44 -14.80
C ARG A 92 4.24 -5.98 -14.92
N ARG A 93 3.35 -5.51 -14.03
CA ARG A 93 2.88 -4.13 -14.02
C ARG A 93 3.97 -3.20 -13.48
N LYS A 94 4.01 -2.00 -14.08
CA LYS A 94 4.96 -0.93 -13.68
C LYS A 94 4.26 0.28 -13.05
N ASP A 95 2.94 0.19 -12.89
CA ASP A 95 2.10 1.26 -12.33
C ASP A 95 1.60 0.94 -10.91
N LEU A 96 2.21 -0.04 -10.24
CA LEU A 96 1.94 -0.34 -8.83
C LEU A 96 2.44 0.76 -7.92
N PHE A 97 1.67 1.04 -6.86
CA PHE A 97 2.04 1.99 -5.82
C PHE A 97 1.52 1.55 -4.45
N PRO A 98 2.16 1.99 -3.35
CA PRO A 98 1.69 1.70 -2.00
C PRO A 98 0.47 2.54 -1.63
N VAL A 99 -0.53 1.93 -0.99
CA VAL A 99 -1.71 2.60 -0.43
C VAL A 99 -1.37 3.16 0.94
N GLY A 100 -1.03 4.42 0.96
CA GLY A 100 -0.49 5.10 2.13
C GLY A 100 1.00 4.81 2.34
N ARG A 101 1.50 5.32 3.46
CA ARG A 101 2.93 5.24 3.78
C ARG A 101 3.12 4.76 5.20
N LEU A 102 4.07 3.88 5.38
CA LEU A 102 4.71 3.56 6.65
C LEU A 102 6.10 4.19 6.64
N ASP A 103 6.56 4.63 7.78
CA ASP A 103 7.91 5.14 7.94
C ASP A 103 8.94 4.07 7.57
N LYS A 104 10.17 4.48 7.30
CA LYS A 104 11.24 3.57 6.88
C LYS A 104 11.50 2.47 7.91
N ASP A 105 11.41 2.80 9.19
CA ASP A 105 11.62 1.89 10.32
C ASP A 105 10.34 1.21 10.82
N THR A 106 9.15 1.63 10.35
CA THR A 106 7.87 0.99 10.68
C THR A 106 7.63 -0.23 9.81
N GLU A 107 7.19 -1.31 10.43
CA GLU A 107 6.90 -2.59 9.77
C GLU A 107 5.41 -2.84 9.57
N GLY A 108 5.10 -3.97 8.94
CA GLY A 108 3.76 -4.55 8.92
C GLY A 108 2.98 -4.33 7.64
N LEU A 109 1.67 -4.42 7.75
CA LEU A 109 0.74 -4.44 6.64
C LEU A 109 0.84 -3.19 5.76
N LEU A 110 1.12 -3.40 4.48
CA LEU A 110 0.99 -2.38 3.45
C LEU A 110 0.31 -2.98 2.22
N LEU A 111 -0.72 -2.29 1.73
CA LEU A 111 -1.40 -2.65 0.48
C LEU A 111 -0.65 -2.01 -0.69
N ILE A 112 -0.38 -2.80 -1.72
CA ILE A 112 0.22 -2.35 -2.99
C ILE A 112 -0.79 -2.64 -4.09
N THR A 113 -1.09 -1.67 -4.93
CA THR A 113 -2.05 -1.81 -6.03
C THR A 113 -1.81 -0.75 -7.10
N ASN A 114 -2.51 -0.86 -8.22
CA ASN A 114 -2.65 0.18 -9.23
C ASN A 114 -4.10 0.75 -9.30
N ASP A 115 -4.97 0.38 -8.34
CA ASP A 115 -6.33 0.90 -8.20
C ASP A 115 -6.33 2.24 -7.42
N GLY A 116 -6.24 3.35 -8.17
CA GLY A 116 -6.21 4.69 -7.58
C GLY A 116 -7.50 5.07 -6.86
N ASP A 117 -8.65 4.60 -7.33
CA ASP A 117 -9.95 4.91 -6.74
C ASP A 117 -10.11 4.22 -5.38
N LEU A 118 -9.70 2.94 -5.28
CA LEU A 118 -9.68 2.23 -4.01
C LEU A 118 -8.69 2.88 -3.04
N ALA A 119 -7.49 3.19 -3.50
CA ALA A 119 -6.48 3.85 -2.68
C ALA A 119 -6.97 5.20 -2.11
N HIS A 120 -7.59 6.02 -2.95
CA HIS A 120 -8.17 7.29 -2.53
C HIS A 120 -9.24 7.10 -1.46
N ARG A 121 -10.13 6.11 -1.61
CA ARG A 121 -11.15 5.80 -0.59
C ARG A 121 -10.53 5.39 0.74
N LEU A 122 -9.56 4.46 0.72
CA LEU A 122 -8.91 3.96 1.94
C LEU A 122 -8.07 5.00 2.68
N LEU A 123 -7.56 6.00 1.95
CA LEU A 123 -6.70 7.04 2.53
C LEU A 123 -7.46 8.31 2.90
N SER A 124 -8.67 8.50 2.38
CA SER A 124 -9.47 9.70 2.65
C SER A 124 -9.81 9.80 4.14
N PRO A 125 -9.47 10.92 4.81
CA PRO A 125 -9.82 11.13 6.22
C PRO A 125 -11.34 11.07 6.49
N ARG A 126 -12.16 11.34 5.47
CA ARG A 126 -13.63 11.32 5.57
C ARG A 126 -14.20 9.92 5.79
N ASN A 127 -13.48 8.89 5.38
CA ASN A 127 -13.95 7.51 5.45
C ASN A 127 -13.57 6.82 6.77
N HIS A 128 -12.79 7.48 7.61
CA HIS A 128 -12.41 6.99 8.95
C HIS A 128 -11.92 5.54 8.97
N VAL A 129 -11.14 5.14 7.95
CA VAL A 129 -10.63 3.77 7.85
C VAL A 129 -9.63 3.50 8.97
N ASP A 130 -9.99 2.57 9.86
CA ASP A 130 -9.18 2.17 11.00
C ASP A 130 -7.83 1.62 10.58
N LYS A 131 -6.80 1.98 11.32
CA LYS A 131 -5.45 1.44 11.19
C LYS A 131 -4.96 1.04 12.57
N GLU A 132 -4.84 -0.26 12.80
CA GLU A 132 -4.37 -0.80 14.07
C GLU A 132 -2.88 -1.11 14.00
N TYR A 133 -2.18 -0.70 15.03
CA TYR A 133 -0.74 -0.90 15.17
C TYR A 133 -0.43 -1.56 16.51
N TYR A 134 0.55 -2.47 16.50
CA TYR A 134 1.28 -2.88 17.68
C TYR A 134 2.43 -1.90 17.88
N VAL A 135 2.61 -1.46 19.11
CA VAL A 135 3.62 -0.48 19.49
C VAL A 135 4.34 -0.93 20.76
N GLU A 136 5.67 -0.87 20.73
CA GLU A 136 6.51 -0.95 21.92
C GLU A 136 7.08 0.43 22.22
N THR A 137 7.15 0.77 23.51
CA THR A 137 7.65 2.06 23.96
C THR A 137 8.66 1.91 25.09
N ASP A 138 9.67 2.79 25.09
CA ASP A 138 10.43 3.16 26.27
C ASP A 138 9.59 4.18 27.03
N GLY A 139 9.15 3.82 28.21
CA GLY A 139 8.21 4.57 29.03
C GLY A 139 6.97 3.74 29.42
N ARG A 140 6.39 4.09 30.55
CA ARG A 140 5.24 3.37 31.11
C ARG A 140 3.92 3.99 30.67
N LEU A 141 3.16 3.26 29.90
CA LEU A 141 1.78 3.62 29.57
C LEU A 141 0.85 3.41 30.77
N THR A 142 -0.16 4.25 30.92
CA THR A 142 -1.11 4.26 32.04
C THR A 142 -2.55 4.46 31.54
N ASP A 143 -3.53 4.20 32.40
CA ASP A 143 -4.95 4.46 32.11
C ASP A 143 -5.25 5.94 31.80
N GLU A 144 -4.43 6.87 32.30
CA GLU A 144 -4.56 8.30 31.96
C GLU A 144 -4.20 8.53 30.49
N HIS A 145 -3.16 7.86 29.96
CA HIS A 145 -2.81 7.93 28.54
C HIS A 145 -3.90 7.31 27.67
N VAL A 146 -4.55 6.22 28.12
CA VAL A 146 -5.71 5.63 27.43
C VAL A 146 -6.85 6.63 27.29
N ARG A 147 -7.20 7.35 28.37
CA ARG A 147 -8.24 8.38 28.35
C ARG A 147 -7.87 9.55 27.45
N LEU A 148 -6.65 10.05 27.56
CA LEU A 148 -6.15 11.16 26.75
C LEU A 148 -6.21 10.82 25.25
N MET A 149 -5.78 9.61 24.87
CA MET A 149 -5.86 9.14 23.48
C MET A 149 -7.32 9.04 22.99
N ALA A 150 -8.23 8.56 23.85
CA ALA A 150 -9.64 8.40 23.50
C ALA A 150 -10.36 9.74 23.29
N GLU A 151 -9.93 10.82 23.94
CA GLU A 151 -10.48 12.16 23.77
C GLU A 151 -9.89 12.89 22.56
N GLY A 152 -8.70 12.47 22.10
CA GLY A 152 -7.88 13.23 21.19
C GLY A 152 -7.23 14.42 21.91
N PHE A 153 -6.09 14.88 21.43
CA PHE A 153 -5.38 15.95 22.11
C PHE A 153 -4.41 16.70 21.17
N LYS A 154 -4.02 17.90 21.60
CA LYS A 154 -2.95 18.66 20.94
C LYS A 154 -1.61 18.00 21.26
N VAL A 155 -1.02 17.35 20.26
CA VAL A 155 0.26 16.65 20.36
C VAL A 155 1.43 17.65 20.36
N ASP A 156 1.38 18.59 19.40
CA ASP A 156 2.33 19.71 19.25
C ASP A 156 1.68 20.84 18.43
N ASP A 157 2.48 21.81 17.97
CA ASP A 157 1.94 22.97 17.24
C ASP A 157 1.41 22.65 15.84
N GLU A 158 1.82 21.52 15.25
CA GLU A 158 1.41 21.10 13.91
C GLU A 158 0.38 19.96 13.94
N LEU A 159 0.30 19.22 15.05
CA LEU A 159 -0.52 18.03 15.16
C LEU A 159 -1.50 18.11 16.34
N THR A 160 -2.79 18.14 16.02
CA THR A 160 -3.86 17.73 16.92
C THR A 160 -4.31 16.35 16.49
N ALA A 161 -4.22 15.36 17.38
CA ALA A 161 -4.65 13.98 17.13
C ALA A 161 -6.16 13.89 17.33
N LEU A 162 -6.83 13.21 16.41
CA LEU A 162 -8.20 12.77 16.60
C LEU A 162 -8.28 11.68 17.67
N PRO A 163 -9.48 11.41 18.23
CA PRO A 163 -9.69 10.29 19.13
C PRO A 163 -9.06 8.99 18.59
N ALA A 164 -8.32 8.30 19.45
CA ALA A 164 -7.65 7.04 19.13
C ALA A 164 -7.91 6.01 20.23
N ARG A 165 -7.98 4.74 19.87
CA ARG A 165 -8.13 3.67 20.86
C ARG A 165 -6.75 3.13 21.22
N LEU A 166 -6.39 3.21 22.49
CA LEU A 166 -5.18 2.62 23.05
C LEU A 166 -5.57 1.45 23.96
N LEU A 167 -5.00 0.27 23.74
CA LEU A 167 -5.14 -0.91 24.58
C LEU A 167 -3.75 -1.32 25.06
N ILE A 168 -3.46 -1.13 26.33
CA ILE A 168 -2.20 -1.55 26.95
C ILE A 168 -2.23 -3.07 27.11
N LEU A 169 -1.23 -3.76 26.56
CA LEU A 169 -1.05 -5.20 26.68
C LEU A 169 -0.15 -5.53 27.86
N GLU A 170 0.95 -4.79 27.97
CA GLU A 170 1.90 -4.89 29.07
C GLU A 170 2.47 -3.50 29.42
N ALA A 171 2.70 -3.24 30.71
CA ALA A 171 3.36 -2.04 31.18
C ALA A 171 4.18 -2.39 32.44
N SER A 172 5.46 -2.64 32.26
CA SER A 172 6.39 -3.04 33.33
C SER A 172 7.66 -2.20 33.32
N GLY A 173 8.05 -1.68 34.50
CA GLY A 173 9.25 -0.83 34.60
C GLY A 173 9.14 0.40 33.69
N ASN A 174 10.11 0.53 32.78
CA ASN A 174 10.18 1.60 31.78
C ASN A 174 9.88 1.07 30.36
N HIS A 175 9.07 0.03 30.22
CA HIS A 175 8.69 -0.57 28.95
C HIS A 175 7.18 -0.78 28.90
N SER A 176 6.57 -0.58 27.75
CA SER A 176 5.17 -0.92 27.52
C SER A 176 4.93 -1.44 26.11
N GLU A 177 3.99 -2.36 26.00
CA GLU A 177 3.44 -2.88 24.76
C GLU A 177 1.96 -2.54 24.67
N ALA A 178 1.51 -2.09 23.52
CA ALA A 178 0.11 -1.72 23.34
C ALA A 178 -0.37 -1.93 21.90
N LEU A 179 -1.70 -1.99 21.74
CA LEU A 179 -2.37 -1.79 20.44
C LEU A 179 -2.91 -0.37 20.38
N ILE A 180 -2.64 0.33 19.28
CA ILE A 180 -3.21 1.63 19.01
C ILE A 180 -3.95 1.64 17.69
N THR A 181 -5.22 2.11 17.71
CA THR A 181 -6.04 2.26 16.51
C THR A 181 -6.27 3.74 16.25
N ILE A 182 -5.92 4.19 15.04
CA ILE A 182 -6.13 5.56 14.55
C ILE A 182 -6.93 5.54 13.25
N HIS A 183 -7.66 6.64 12.95
CA HIS A 183 -8.46 6.80 11.74
C HIS A 183 -7.79 7.67 10.67
N GLU A 184 -6.74 8.36 11.05
CA GLU A 184 -5.95 9.26 10.19
C GLU A 184 -4.54 8.69 9.96
N GLY A 185 -3.64 9.43 9.35
CA GLY A 185 -2.28 8.97 9.08
C GLY A 185 -1.37 10.16 8.76
N LYS A 186 -1.22 11.07 9.75
CA LYS A 186 -0.33 12.22 9.65
C LYS A 186 1.13 11.79 9.81
N PHE A 187 2.04 12.64 9.40
CA PHE A 187 3.47 12.37 9.47
C PHE A 187 3.94 12.00 10.87
N HIS A 188 4.52 10.80 11.01
CA HIS A 188 5.02 10.22 12.28
C HIS A 188 3.99 10.26 13.43
N GLN A 189 2.69 10.19 13.12
CA GLN A 189 1.62 10.49 14.07
C GLN A 189 1.74 9.71 15.37
N ILE A 190 1.80 8.37 15.32
CA ILE A 190 1.87 7.53 16.53
C ILE A 190 3.12 7.83 17.34
N LYS A 191 4.28 8.00 16.68
CA LYS A 191 5.54 8.35 17.34
C LYS A 191 5.44 9.68 18.08
N ARG A 192 4.83 10.69 17.43
CA ARG A 192 4.61 12.03 18.03
C ARG A 192 3.62 11.96 19.20
N MET A 193 2.52 11.19 19.04
CA MET A 193 1.51 11.00 20.09
C MET A 193 2.15 10.34 21.34
N MET A 194 2.92 9.26 21.15
CA MET A 194 3.60 8.57 22.25
C MET A 194 4.66 9.46 22.90
N ALA A 195 5.46 10.18 22.13
CA ALA A 195 6.45 11.11 22.66
C ALA A 195 5.82 12.23 23.49
N ALA A 196 4.65 12.74 23.09
CA ALA A 196 3.93 13.78 23.84
C ALA A 196 3.45 13.32 25.23
N VAL A 197 3.29 12.01 25.44
CA VAL A 197 2.97 11.42 26.74
C VAL A 197 4.20 10.83 27.47
N GLY A 198 5.41 11.19 27.00
CA GLY A 198 6.67 10.76 27.62
C GLY A 198 7.11 9.33 27.33
N CYS A 199 6.51 8.69 26.32
CA CYS A 199 6.81 7.32 25.90
C CYS A 199 7.43 7.33 24.50
N GLN A 200 8.71 6.95 24.36
CA GLN A 200 9.37 6.88 23.05
C GLN A 200 9.05 5.54 22.37
N VAL A 201 8.61 5.58 21.10
CA VAL A 201 8.37 4.37 20.31
C VAL A 201 9.70 3.71 19.96
N THR A 202 9.86 2.46 20.36
CA THR A 202 11.04 1.61 20.06
C THR A 202 10.76 0.62 18.94
N TYR A 203 9.48 0.18 18.79
CA TYR A 203 9.02 -0.66 17.72
C TYR A 203 7.58 -0.28 17.29
N LEU A 204 7.31 -0.34 15.99
CA LEU A 204 5.99 -0.04 15.46
C LEU A 204 5.67 -0.94 14.26
N LYS A 205 4.52 -1.64 14.33
CA LYS A 205 4.06 -2.56 13.29
C LYS A 205 2.59 -2.37 13.01
N ARG A 206 2.21 -2.10 11.76
CA ARG A 206 0.80 -2.04 11.39
C ARG A 206 0.23 -3.43 11.21
N LEU A 207 -0.83 -3.75 11.96
CA LEU A 207 -1.49 -5.06 11.95
C LEU A 207 -2.69 -5.10 11.02
N SER A 208 -3.41 -3.96 10.86
CA SER A 208 -4.59 -3.91 9.99
C SER A 208 -4.80 -2.54 9.36
N MET A 209 -5.60 -2.53 8.28
CA MET A 209 -6.13 -1.32 7.65
C MET A 209 -7.55 -1.64 7.15
N GLY A 210 -8.59 -1.01 7.78
CA GLY A 210 -9.98 -1.39 7.58
C GLY A 210 -10.20 -2.86 7.88
N ASN A 211 -10.83 -3.56 6.94
CA ASN A 211 -11.12 -4.99 7.06
C ASN A 211 -9.93 -5.90 6.67
N LEU A 212 -8.80 -5.34 6.24
CA LEU A 212 -7.62 -6.10 5.86
C LEU A 212 -6.69 -6.28 7.08
N ARG A 213 -6.36 -7.53 7.40
CA ARG A 213 -5.41 -7.88 8.46
C ARG A 213 -4.13 -8.46 7.87
N LEU A 214 -3.01 -8.19 8.54
CA LEU A 214 -1.73 -8.83 8.21
C LEU A 214 -1.83 -10.32 8.55
N PRO A 215 -1.62 -11.23 7.59
CA PRO A 215 -1.57 -12.67 7.89
C PRO A 215 -0.38 -13.01 8.79
N ASP A 216 -0.60 -13.84 9.80
CA ASP A 216 0.44 -14.23 10.78
C ASP A 216 1.60 -14.99 10.12
N GLU A 217 1.28 -15.77 9.06
CA GLU A 217 2.26 -16.54 8.29
C GLU A 217 3.16 -15.67 7.39
N LEU A 218 2.78 -14.43 7.11
CA LEU A 218 3.52 -13.55 6.19
C LEU A 218 4.69 -12.88 6.92
N LYS A 219 5.91 -13.34 6.65
CA LYS A 219 7.12 -12.82 7.28
C LYS A 219 7.48 -11.43 6.75
N PRO A 220 8.29 -10.63 7.49
CA PRO A 220 8.80 -9.36 6.99
C PRO A 220 9.49 -9.50 5.63
N GLY A 221 9.08 -8.68 4.65
CA GLY A 221 9.56 -8.73 3.27
C GLY A 221 8.76 -9.65 2.35
N GLU A 222 7.92 -10.54 2.88
CA GLU A 222 7.06 -11.40 2.08
C GLU A 222 5.77 -10.66 1.69
N TYR A 223 5.21 -11.07 0.54
CA TYR A 223 3.95 -10.56 0.01
C TYR A 223 3.13 -11.69 -0.63
N ARG A 224 1.85 -11.46 -0.80
CA ARG A 224 0.95 -12.28 -1.62
C ARG A 224 -0.12 -11.43 -2.28
N GLU A 225 -0.74 -11.97 -3.30
CA GLU A 225 -1.97 -11.38 -3.86
C GLU A 225 -3.12 -11.44 -2.84
N LEU A 226 -4.01 -10.45 -2.91
CA LEU A 226 -5.27 -10.49 -2.16
C LEU A 226 -6.23 -11.49 -2.82
N THR A 227 -6.96 -12.21 -1.98
CA THR A 227 -8.08 -13.02 -2.43
C THR A 227 -9.24 -12.13 -2.89
N THR A 228 -10.12 -12.66 -3.74
CA THR A 228 -11.34 -11.96 -4.18
C THR A 228 -12.20 -11.51 -3.00
N SER A 229 -12.26 -12.31 -1.92
CA SER A 229 -13.00 -11.96 -0.71
C SER A 229 -12.40 -10.74 0.00
N GLU A 230 -11.08 -10.66 0.11
CA GLU A 230 -10.38 -9.51 0.71
C GLU A 230 -10.58 -8.24 -0.13
N ILE A 231 -10.48 -8.35 -1.46
CA ILE A 231 -10.74 -7.23 -2.38
C ILE A 231 -12.16 -6.70 -2.21
N ASN A 232 -13.16 -7.59 -2.16
CA ASN A 232 -14.55 -7.19 -1.99
C ASN A 232 -14.76 -6.48 -0.64
N LYS A 233 -14.23 -7.02 0.45
CA LYS A 233 -14.29 -6.39 1.78
C LYS A 233 -13.62 -5.01 1.81
N LEU A 234 -12.52 -4.81 1.07
CA LEU A 234 -11.87 -3.49 0.96
C LEU A 234 -12.74 -2.50 0.16
N LYS A 235 -13.54 -2.97 -0.79
CA LYS A 235 -14.44 -2.13 -1.60
C LYS A 235 -15.71 -1.73 -0.89
N GLU A 236 -16.07 -2.41 0.20
CA GLU A 236 -17.24 -2.14 1.05
C GLU A 236 -16.97 -1.07 2.14
N ASN A 237 -15.70 -0.68 2.36
CA ASN A 237 -15.28 0.37 3.30
C ASN A 237 -15.52 1.80 2.77
#